data_dbb3d1aaeda4697dce80406274e5050b
#
_entry.id   dbb3d1aaeda4697dce80406274e5050b
#
_cell.length_a   1.000
_cell.length_b   1.000
_cell.length_c   1.000
_cell.angle_alpha   90.00
_cell.angle_beta   90.00
_cell.angle_gamma   90.00
#
_symmetry.space_group_name_H-M   'P 1'
#
loop_
_entity.id
_entity.type
_entity.pdbx_description
1 polymer ?
#
loop_
_entity_poly.entity_id
_entity_poly.type
_entity_poly.pdbx_seq_one_letter_code
_entity_poly.pdbx_strand_id
1 'polypeptide(L)'
;MKYNSLPYEQKTEKYAVLKEMFGSIGANVSVGHSFICDYGCNIHIGDNVTVNTGCTFVDCNKITIGNNVLVAPNVQIYTATHPDT
;
A
#
# COMPACT_ATOMS: atom_id res chain seq x y z
N MET A 1 -3.15 -5.83 11.41
CA MET A 1 -3.41 -5.96 9.97
C MET A 1 -2.82 -7.26 9.46
N LYS A 2 -3.60 -8.00 8.68
CA LYS A 2 -3.19 -9.34 8.27
C LYS A 2 -1.84 -9.38 7.56
N TYR A 3 -1.58 -8.41 6.68
CA TYR A 3 -0.33 -8.35 5.96
C TYR A 3 0.87 -8.30 6.89
N ASN A 4 0.79 -7.47 7.92
CA ASN A 4 1.92 -7.27 8.82
C ASN A 4 2.20 -8.48 9.72
N SER A 5 1.28 -9.43 9.78
CA SER A 5 1.49 -10.64 10.57
C SER A 5 2.19 -11.75 9.81
N LEU A 6 2.38 -11.60 8.49
CA LEU A 6 3.02 -12.63 7.69
C LEU A 6 4.54 -12.55 7.77
N PRO A 7 5.23 -13.70 7.78
CA PRO A 7 6.68 -13.70 7.75
C PRO A 7 7.21 -13.05 6.47
N TYR A 8 8.36 -12.41 6.59
CA TYR A 8 8.95 -11.68 5.49
C TYR A 8 9.22 -12.56 4.27
N GLU A 9 9.62 -13.80 4.49
CA GLU A 9 9.97 -14.70 3.39
C GLU A 9 8.77 -15.26 2.64
N GLN A 10 7.55 -15.07 3.12
CA GLN A 10 6.35 -15.57 2.43
C GLN A 10 5.83 -14.54 1.43
N LYS A 11 6.65 -14.29 0.41
CA LYS A 11 6.34 -13.21 -0.55
C LYS A 11 5.07 -13.46 -1.35
N THR A 12 4.84 -14.71 -1.76
CA THR A 12 3.65 -15.04 -2.55
C THR A 12 2.38 -14.80 -1.76
N GLU A 13 2.39 -15.20 -0.49
CA GLU A 13 1.24 -15.00 0.38
C GLU A 13 1.02 -13.53 0.68
N LYS A 14 2.09 -12.78 0.86
CA LYS A 14 1.99 -11.34 1.06
C LYS A 14 1.37 -10.66 -0.15
N TYR A 15 1.77 -11.07 -1.35
CA TYR A 15 1.23 -10.49 -2.57
C TYR A 15 -0.27 -10.78 -2.67
N ALA A 16 -0.68 -12.01 -2.35
CA ALA A 16 -2.09 -12.37 -2.38
C ALA A 16 -2.91 -11.52 -1.41
N VAL A 17 -2.37 -11.26 -0.21
CA VAL A 17 -3.04 -10.41 0.77
C VAL A 17 -3.17 -8.97 0.24
N LEU A 18 -2.11 -8.46 -0.39
CA LEU A 18 -2.15 -7.11 -0.97
C LEU A 18 -3.20 -7.03 -2.07
N LYS A 19 -3.30 -8.07 -2.90
CA LYS A 19 -4.28 -8.11 -3.96
C LYS A 19 -5.72 -8.05 -3.43
N GLU A 20 -5.96 -8.71 -2.31
CA GLU A 20 -7.29 -8.67 -1.69
C GLU A 20 -7.57 -7.34 -1.02
N MET A 21 -6.54 -6.72 -0.48
CA MET A 21 -6.69 -5.52 0.35
C MET A 21 -6.81 -4.25 -0.48
N PHE A 22 -5.99 -4.14 -1.53
CA PHE A 22 -5.94 -2.91 -2.33
C PHE A 22 -6.99 -2.93 -3.44
N GLY A 23 -7.36 -1.73 -3.90
CA GLY A 23 -8.30 -1.61 -5.01
C GLY A 23 -7.75 -2.19 -6.30
N SER A 24 -6.46 -1.97 -6.55
CA SER A 24 -5.75 -2.64 -7.64
C SER A 24 -4.26 -2.65 -7.34
N ILE A 25 -3.56 -3.61 -7.92
CA ILE A 25 -2.13 -3.74 -7.73
C ILE A 25 -1.53 -4.37 -8.97
N GLY A 26 -0.42 -3.80 -9.45
CA GLY A 26 0.27 -4.31 -10.62
C GLY A 26 1.25 -5.43 -10.30
N ALA A 27 2.17 -5.69 -11.21
CA ALA A 27 3.19 -6.73 -11.05
C ALA A 27 4.42 -6.17 -10.33
N ASN A 28 5.16 -7.05 -9.66
CA ASN A 28 6.42 -6.69 -8.99
C ASN A 28 6.25 -5.60 -7.96
N VAL A 29 5.23 -5.73 -7.12
CA VAL A 29 4.98 -4.78 -6.04
C VAL A 29 5.45 -5.37 -4.73
N SER A 30 6.21 -4.61 -3.96
CA SER A 30 6.67 -4.98 -2.64
C SER A 30 6.23 -3.93 -1.64
N VAL A 31 5.72 -4.37 -0.51
CA VAL A 31 5.33 -3.49 0.59
C VAL A 31 6.03 -3.99 1.85
N GLY A 32 6.75 -3.11 2.51
CA GLY A 32 7.50 -3.46 3.70
C GLY A 32 6.62 -3.69 4.92
N HIS A 33 7.28 -4.03 6.03
CA HIS A 33 6.58 -4.27 7.28
C HIS A 33 6.01 -2.99 7.87
N SER A 34 5.07 -3.14 8.80
CA SER A 34 4.46 -2.02 9.52
C SER A 34 3.74 -1.05 8.59
N PHE A 35 3.14 -1.59 7.54
CA PHE A 35 2.32 -0.80 6.63
C PHE A 35 0.92 -0.64 7.23
N ILE A 36 0.43 0.58 7.21
CA ILE A 36 -0.89 0.91 7.75
C ILE A 36 -1.70 1.64 6.70
N CYS A 37 -2.97 1.27 6.56
CA CYS A 37 -3.91 1.98 5.70
C CYS A 37 -5.27 2.00 6.39
N ASP A 38 -6.14 2.89 5.92
CA ASP A 38 -7.50 3.01 6.49
C ASP A 38 -8.41 1.93 5.92
N TYR A 39 -8.66 1.99 4.63
CA TYR A 39 -9.55 1.05 3.96
C TYR A 39 -8.80 0.04 3.10
N GLY A 40 -7.75 0.48 2.45
CA GLY A 40 -7.00 -0.32 1.49
C GLY A 40 -7.62 -0.30 0.10
N CYS A 41 -8.93 -0.46 0.00
CA CYS A 41 -9.60 -0.57 -1.30
C CYS A 41 -9.52 0.70 -2.15
N ASN A 42 -9.16 1.83 -1.55
CA ASN A 42 -8.95 3.06 -2.29
C ASN A 42 -7.52 3.25 -2.77
N ILE A 43 -6.65 2.28 -2.53
CA ILE A 43 -5.25 2.34 -2.93
C ILE A 43 -5.08 1.58 -4.23
N HIS A 44 -4.52 2.23 -5.24
CA HIS A 44 -4.26 1.65 -6.55
C HIS A 44 -2.78 1.79 -6.86
N ILE A 45 -2.10 0.67 -7.08
CA ILE A 45 -0.65 0.63 -7.26
C ILE A 45 -0.32 0.03 -8.61
N GLY A 46 0.56 0.70 -9.36
CA GLY A 46 1.00 0.23 -10.67
C GLY A 46 2.04 -0.87 -10.59
N ASP A 47 2.85 -1.00 -11.64
CA ASP A 47 3.86 -2.04 -11.74
C ASP A 47 5.21 -1.57 -11.19
N ASN A 48 6.00 -2.51 -10.69
CA ASN A 48 7.37 -2.25 -10.24
C ASN A 48 7.44 -1.16 -9.18
N VAL A 49 6.59 -1.30 -8.16
CA VAL A 49 6.51 -0.34 -7.07
C VAL A 49 7.07 -0.97 -5.81
N THR A 50 7.90 -0.23 -5.10
CA THR A 50 8.41 -0.65 -3.79
C THR A 50 7.96 0.36 -2.75
N VAL A 51 7.26 -0.11 -1.72
CA VAL A 51 6.88 0.70 -0.58
C VAL A 51 7.70 0.21 0.60
N ASN A 52 8.54 1.07 1.14
CA ASN A 52 9.42 0.69 2.24
C ASN A 52 8.67 0.58 3.56
N THR A 53 9.39 0.18 4.61
CA THR A 53 8.77 -0.11 5.91
C THR A 53 8.23 1.13 6.58
N GLY A 54 7.21 0.94 7.41
CA GLY A 54 6.69 1.99 8.27
C GLY A 54 5.83 3.02 7.56
N CYS A 55 5.35 2.72 6.36
CA CYS A 55 4.53 3.67 5.61
C CYS A 55 3.08 3.62 6.06
N THR A 56 2.42 4.77 6.00
CA THR A 56 1.02 4.91 6.36
C THR A 56 0.28 5.61 5.22
N PHE A 57 -0.73 4.93 4.67
CA PHE A 57 -1.54 5.49 3.59
C PHE A 57 -2.98 5.62 4.11
N VAL A 58 -3.38 6.83 4.43
CA VAL A 58 -4.75 7.08 4.90
C VAL A 58 -5.62 7.32 3.69
N ASP A 59 -6.23 6.26 3.21
CA ASP A 59 -6.96 6.24 1.95
C ASP A 59 -8.47 6.44 2.15
N CYS A 60 -8.83 7.52 2.81
CA CYS A 60 -10.23 7.94 2.86
C CYS A 60 -10.74 8.27 1.47
N ASN A 61 -9.85 8.78 0.63
CA ASN A 61 -10.10 8.97 -0.79
C ASN A 61 -9.06 8.18 -1.57
N LYS A 62 -9.21 8.15 -2.88
CA LYS A 62 -8.37 7.37 -3.77
C LYS A 62 -6.90 7.80 -3.71
N ILE A 63 -6.01 6.83 -3.58
CA ILE A 63 -4.58 7.01 -3.69
C ILE A 63 -4.10 6.20 -4.89
N THR A 64 -3.43 6.85 -5.84
CA THR A 64 -2.91 6.17 -7.02
C THR A 64 -1.39 6.33 -7.06
N ILE A 65 -0.68 5.21 -7.13
CA ILE A 65 0.77 5.19 -7.26
C ILE A 65 1.07 4.60 -8.63
N GLY A 66 1.79 5.35 -9.44
CA GLY A 66 2.11 4.95 -10.81
C GLY A 66 3.14 3.83 -10.88
N ASN A 67 3.68 3.60 -12.07
CA ASN A 67 4.65 2.54 -12.29
C ASN A 67 6.05 3.01 -11.90
N ASN A 68 6.89 2.06 -11.51
CA ASN A 68 8.30 2.30 -11.24
C ASN A 68 8.53 3.34 -10.15
N VAL A 69 7.73 3.26 -9.09
CA VAL A 69 7.80 4.21 -7.98
C VAL A 69 8.49 3.56 -6.78
N LEU A 70 9.37 4.31 -6.15
CA LEU A 70 10.00 3.88 -4.90
C LEU A 70 9.51 4.81 -3.78
N VAL A 71 8.81 4.26 -2.81
CA VAL A 71 8.32 5.01 -1.66
C VAL A 71 9.30 4.78 -0.51
N ALA A 72 9.84 5.88 0.02
CA ALA A 72 10.84 5.82 1.08
C ALA A 72 10.23 5.29 2.39
N PRO A 73 11.07 4.88 3.34
CA PRO A 73 10.58 4.44 4.64
C PRO A 73 9.84 5.55 5.38
N ASN A 74 8.83 5.16 6.12
CA ASN A 74 8.07 6.05 7.01
C ASN A 74 7.36 7.20 6.29
N VAL A 75 7.05 7.01 5.01
CA VAL A 75 6.28 7.99 4.25
C VAL A 75 4.82 7.90 4.68
N GLN A 76 4.20 9.06 4.85
CA GLN A 76 2.80 9.14 5.23
C GLN A 76 2.03 9.87 4.14
N ILE A 77 0.98 9.24 3.63
CA ILE A 77 0.11 9.82 2.62
C ILE A 77 -1.29 9.90 3.21
N TYR A 78 -1.81 11.11 3.27
CA TYR A 78 -3.12 11.36 3.83
C TYR A 78 -4.03 11.98 2.78
N THR A 79 -5.24 11.46 2.69
CA THR A 79 -6.25 12.02 1.79
C THR A 79 -7.35 12.64 2.62
N ALA A 80 -7.88 13.77 2.13
CA ALA A 80 -8.97 14.44 2.82
C ALA A 80 -10.31 13.81 2.46
N THR A 81 -11.23 13.82 3.39
CA THR A 81 -12.54 13.26 3.15
C THR A 81 -13.56 14.30 2.75
N HIS A 82 -13.28 15.55 2.99
CA HIS A 82 -14.17 16.60 2.53
C HIS A 82 -13.36 17.72 1.96
N PRO A 83 -13.83 18.23 0.86
CA PRO A 83 -12.99 19.12 0.04
C PRO A 83 -12.99 20.54 0.49
N ASP A 84 -13.95 20.89 1.26
CA ASP A 84 -14.08 22.27 1.52
C ASP A 84 -13.18 22.73 2.57
N THR A 85 -12.64 21.89 3.20
CA THR A 85 -11.93 22.28 4.33
C THR A 85 -11.44 23.38 4.38
#